data_6925c1cd675e6d5de94a807f9a7d7da0
#
_entry.id   6925c1cd675e6d5de94a807f9a7d7da0
#
_cell.length_a   1.000
_cell.length_b   1.000
_cell.length_c   1.000
_cell.angle_alpha   90.00
_cell.angle_beta   90.00
_cell.angle_gamma   90.00
#
_symmetry.space_group_name_H-M   'P 1'
#
loop_
_entity.id
_entity.type
_entity.pdbx_description
1 polymer ?
#
loop_
_entity_poly.entity_id
_entity_poly.type
_entity_poly.pdbx_seq_one_letter_code
_entity_poly.pdbx_strand_id
1 'polypeptide(L)'
;MLSINKKNIDITKRILVPPKIINEFNEKPIKGKTGFPITLVCKVSGFPKPTILWQRNGMYLTQNTTDVIIEDSGTLVLKNVTKESAGAYTCDAENLGGIAQKTYYLYVNCN
;
A
#
# COMPACT_ATOMS: atom_id res chain seq x y z
N MET A 1 29.94 -23.34 12.46
CA MET A 1 29.55 -22.79 12.53
C MET A 1 29.25 -22.18 12.56
N LEU A 2 29.09 -22.38 12.34
CA LEU A 2 28.68 -21.72 12.33
C LEU A 2 28.63 -20.94 12.65
N SER A 3 28.48 -20.96 12.76
CA SER A 3 28.26 -20.22 13.11
C SER A 3 28.22 -19.43 13.14
N ILE A 4 28.20 -19.22 13.11
CA ILE A 4 28.02 -18.49 13.19
C ILE A 4 27.98 -17.78 13.36
N ASN A 5 27.96 -17.71 13.28
CA ASN A 5 27.72 -17.11 13.52
C ASN A 5 27.35 -16.96 13.80
N LYS A 6 27.09 -17.14 14.18
CA LYS A 6 26.37 -17.05 14.42
C LYS A 6 25.98 -16.38 14.98
N LYS A 7 26.07 -16.19 15.30
CA LYS A 7 25.56 -15.48 15.65
C LYS A 7 24.87 -14.67 15.52
N ASN A 8 24.60 -14.41 15.48
CA ASN A 8 23.84 -13.46 15.21
C ASN A 8 23.16 -13.32 14.30
N ILE A 9 22.99 -13.86 13.91
CA ILE A 9 22.47 -13.73 12.95
C ILE A 9 21.43 -13.91 12.81
N ASP A 10 21.29 -14.17 13.04
CA ASP A 10 20.65 -14.35 12.77
C ASP A 10 19.61 -15.05 12.67
N ILE A 11 19.53 -15.41 13.66
CA ILE A 11 18.40 -16.26 13.76
C ILE A 11 17.22 -15.61 13.18
N THR A 12 16.97 -14.37 13.56
CA THR A 12 15.86 -13.62 12.98
C THR A 12 15.97 -13.53 11.48
N LYS A 13 17.15 -13.60 10.96
CA LYS A 13 17.31 -13.51 9.53
C LYS A 13 16.80 -14.72 8.81
N ARG A 14 16.60 -15.79 9.51
CA ARG A 14 16.09 -16.98 8.88
C ARG A 14 14.61 -16.97 8.74
N ILE A 15 13.95 -16.01 9.38
CA ILE A 15 12.51 -15.92 9.32
C ILE A 15 12.15 -14.86 8.31
N LEU A 16 11.68 -15.32 7.17
CA LEU A 16 11.14 -14.42 6.16
C LEU A 16 9.67 -14.69 6.10
N VAL A 17 8.88 -13.69 6.40
CA VAL A 17 7.44 -13.81 6.31
C VAL A 17 7.00 -12.96 5.15
N PRO A 18 6.47 -13.56 4.08
CA PRO A 18 6.05 -12.77 2.92
C PRO A 18 5.01 -11.74 3.29
N PRO A 19 4.90 -10.67 2.53
CA PRO A 19 3.90 -9.65 2.82
C PRO A 19 2.50 -10.23 2.70
N LYS A 20 1.63 -9.74 3.57
CA LYS A 20 0.24 -10.07 3.50
C LYS A 20 -0.53 -8.78 3.73
N ILE A 21 -1.47 -8.49 2.85
CA ILE A 21 -2.29 -7.30 2.96
C ILE A 21 -3.53 -7.65 3.76
N ILE A 22 -3.67 -6.98 4.90
CA ILE A 22 -4.77 -7.20 5.80
C ILE A 22 -5.82 -6.17 5.49
N ASN A 23 -6.95 -6.63 5.01
CA ASN A 23 -7.98 -5.69 4.60
C ASN A 23 -9.32 -6.16 5.12
N GLU A 24 -9.81 -5.45 6.10
CA GLU A 24 -11.02 -5.88 6.76
C GLU A 24 -12.28 -5.50 6.06
N PHE A 25 -12.21 -4.47 5.24
CA PHE A 25 -13.41 -3.98 4.62
C PHE A 25 -13.44 -4.12 3.15
N ASN A 26 -12.76 -4.79 2.71
CA ASN A 26 -12.15 -4.87 1.56
C ASN A 26 -12.78 -5.09 0.29
N GLU A 27 -13.87 -5.57 0.18
CA GLU A 27 -14.39 -6.00 -1.07
C GLU A 27 -15.27 -4.98 -1.75
N LYS A 28 -15.65 -3.95 -1.08
CA LYS A 28 -16.57 -2.99 -1.66
C LYS A 28 -15.84 -1.87 -2.36
N PRO A 29 -16.39 -1.36 -3.47
CA PRO A 29 -15.82 -0.19 -4.10
C PRO A 29 -15.82 0.98 -3.13
N ILE A 30 -14.82 1.82 -3.28
CA ILE A 30 -14.69 3.01 -2.47
C ILE A 30 -15.36 4.14 -3.19
N LYS A 31 -16.18 4.90 -2.49
CA LYS A 31 -16.88 6.01 -3.11
C LYS A 31 -16.33 7.33 -2.60
N GLY A 32 -15.89 8.16 -3.53
CA GLY A 32 -15.43 9.48 -3.21
C GLY A 32 -16.44 10.53 -3.62
N LYS A 33 -16.32 11.69 -3.03
CA LYS A 33 -17.20 12.81 -3.33
C LYS A 33 -16.33 13.97 -3.79
N THR A 34 -16.71 14.59 -4.90
CA THR A 34 -15.95 15.68 -5.47
C THR A 34 -15.72 16.77 -4.44
N GLY A 35 -14.47 17.19 -4.32
CA GLY A 35 -14.07 18.25 -3.41
C GLY A 35 -13.71 17.79 -2.02
N PHE A 36 -13.89 16.51 -1.71
CA PHE A 36 -13.60 15.97 -0.39
C PHE A 36 -12.37 15.07 -0.44
N PRO A 37 -11.66 14.94 0.66
CA PRO A 37 -10.51 14.04 0.67
C PRO A 37 -10.94 12.59 0.81
N ILE A 38 -10.08 11.69 0.38
CA ILE A 38 -10.28 10.27 0.62
C ILE A 38 -8.94 9.64 0.95
N THR A 39 -8.96 8.65 1.83
CA THR A 39 -7.77 7.99 2.29
C THR A 39 -7.88 6.51 1.99
N LEU A 40 -6.84 5.98 1.35
CA LEU A 40 -6.76 4.55 1.06
C LEU A 40 -5.68 3.95 1.94
N VAL A 41 -6.06 2.98 2.75
CA VAL A 41 -5.16 2.37 3.71
C VAL A 41 -4.76 0.99 3.21
N CYS A 42 -3.47 0.74 3.19
CA CYS A 42 -2.94 -0.57 2.85
C CYS A 42 -2.23 -1.11 4.07
N LYS A 43 -2.92 -1.95 4.82
CA LYS A 43 -2.39 -2.49 6.05
C LYS A 43 -1.68 -3.79 5.73
N VAL A 44 -0.41 -3.88 6.09
CA VAL A 44 0.38 -5.03 5.70
C VAL A 44 1.07 -5.66 6.90
N SER A 45 1.33 -6.94 6.78
CA SER A 45 2.16 -7.67 7.71
C SER A 45 3.24 -8.37 6.93
N GLY A 46 4.26 -8.81 7.63
CA GLY A 46 5.38 -9.50 7.02
C GLY A 46 6.66 -9.15 7.75
N PHE A 47 7.70 -9.93 7.49
CA PHE A 47 8.98 -9.65 8.10
C PHE A 47 10.09 -10.06 7.12
N PRO A 48 11.05 -9.19 6.85
CA PRO A 48 11.16 -7.79 7.31
C PRO A 48 9.97 -6.95 6.90
N LYS A 49 9.81 -5.81 7.54
CA LYS A 49 8.66 -4.95 7.28
C LYS A 49 8.55 -4.64 5.80
N PRO A 50 7.40 -4.91 5.20
CA PRO A 50 7.24 -4.66 3.77
C PRO A 50 7.28 -3.18 3.42
N THR A 51 7.79 -2.91 2.24
CA THR A 51 7.76 -1.59 1.63
C THR A 51 6.49 -1.48 0.79
N ILE A 52 5.83 -0.35 0.87
CA ILE A 52 4.56 -0.15 0.18
C ILE A 52 4.75 0.85 -0.95
N LEU A 53 4.28 0.47 -2.13
CA LEU A 53 4.22 1.35 -3.28
C LEU A 53 2.79 1.37 -3.80
N TRP A 54 2.38 2.50 -4.33
CA TRP A 54 1.06 2.64 -4.90
C TRP A 54 1.14 2.84 -6.41
N GLN A 55 0.18 2.25 -7.10
CA GLN A 55 -0.01 2.48 -8.53
C GLN A 55 -1.40 3.03 -8.75
N ARG A 56 -1.53 3.87 -9.75
CA ARG A 56 -2.83 4.32 -10.19
C ARG A 56 -2.96 3.97 -11.66
N ASN A 57 -3.95 3.13 -11.97
CA ASN A 57 -4.20 2.68 -13.34
C ASN A 57 -2.91 2.15 -13.98
N GLY A 58 -2.13 1.41 -13.17
CA GLY A 58 -0.92 0.76 -13.68
C GLY A 58 0.34 1.60 -13.62
N MET A 59 0.26 2.84 -13.20
CA MET A 59 1.43 3.72 -13.13
C MET A 59 1.78 4.02 -11.68
N TYR A 60 3.07 3.89 -11.35
CA TYR A 60 3.49 4.13 -9.98
C TYR A 60 3.37 5.60 -9.60
N LEU A 61 2.91 5.82 -8.40
CA LEU A 61 2.86 7.14 -7.79
C LEU A 61 4.12 7.29 -6.98
N THR A 62 5.06 8.07 -7.47
CA THR A 62 6.39 8.11 -6.88
C THR A 62 6.68 9.35 -6.07
N GLN A 63 5.81 10.34 -6.11
CA GLN A 63 6.05 11.59 -5.42
C GLN A 63 4.76 12.17 -4.91
N ASN A 64 4.89 12.91 -3.83
CA ASN A 64 3.77 13.69 -3.35
C ASN A 64 3.53 14.87 -4.28
N THR A 65 2.28 15.19 -4.48
CA THR A 65 1.89 16.36 -5.25
C THR A 65 0.97 17.20 -4.39
N THR A 66 0.43 18.27 -4.96
CA THR A 66 -0.49 19.11 -4.24
C THR A 66 -1.70 18.34 -3.73
N ASP A 67 -2.19 17.41 -4.54
CA ASP A 67 -3.42 16.70 -4.21
C ASP A 67 -3.23 15.26 -3.74
N VAL A 68 -2.03 14.74 -3.83
CA VAL A 68 -1.76 13.33 -3.51
C VAL A 68 -0.60 13.25 -2.54
N ILE A 69 -0.83 12.60 -1.40
CA ILE A 69 0.21 12.42 -0.40
C ILE A 69 0.32 10.93 -0.11
N ILE A 70 1.55 10.44 -0.10
CA ILE A 70 1.84 9.07 0.31
C ILE A 70 2.56 9.19 1.65
N GLU A 71 1.91 8.74 2.71
CA GLU A 71 2.46 8.85 4.05
C GLU A 71 3.48 7.76 4.29
N ASP A 72 4.34 7.97 5.28
CA ASP A 72 5.38 7.00 5.61
C ASP A 72 4.80 5.64 5.97
N SER A 73 3.60 5.62 6.49
CA SER A 73 2.92 4.37 6.84
C SER A 73 2.47 3.61 5.60
N GLY A 74 2.53 4.23 4.43
CA GLY A 74 2.02 3.63 3.22
C GLY A 74 0.60 4.02 2.89
N THR A 75 0.00 4.90 3.68
CA THR A 75 -1.36 5.36 3.43
C THR A 75 -1.37 6.37 2.30
N LEU A 76 -2.31 6.22 1.39
CA LEU A 76 -2.45 7.13 0.26
C LEU A 76 -3.60 8.09 0.55
N VAL A 77 -3.32 9.38 0.48
CA VAL A 77 -4.31 10.41 0.74
C VAL A 77 -4.53 11.22 -0.54
N LEU A 78 -5.77 11.24 -1.00
CA LEU A 78 -6.18 12.09 -2.11
C LEU A 78 -6.90 13.27 -1.47
N LYS A 79 -6.28 14.43 -1.53
CA LYS A 79 -6.76 15.57 -0.75
C LYS A 79 -8.00 16.24 -1.34
N ASN A 80 -8.13 16.19 -2.65
CA ASN A 80 -9.23 16.88 -3.31
C ASN A 80 -9.69 15.99 -4.45
N VAL A 81 -10.70 15.20 -4.18
CA VAL A 81 -11.20 14.23 -5.16
C VAL A 81 -11.92 14.96 -6.28
N THR A 82 -11.60 14.58 -7.51
CA THR A 82 -12.32 15.04 -8.69
C THR A 82 -12.76 13.80 -9.45
N LYS A 83 -13.54 13.97 -10.49
CA LYS A 83 -13.96 12.80 -11.25
C LYS A 83 -12.77 12.13 -11.94
N GLU A 84 -11.70 12.87 -12.19
CA GLU A 84 -10.48 12.26 -12.73
C GLU A 84 -9.78 11.38 -11.71
N SER A 85 -10.12 11.52 -10.44
CA SER A 85 -9.54 10.67 -9.42
C SER A 85 -10.07 9.24 -9.46
N ALA A 86 -11.19 9.01 -10.12
CA ALA A 86 -11.76 7.67 -10.21
C ALA A 86 -10.79 6.74 -10.93
N GLY A 87 -10.79 5.48 -10.52
CA GLY A 87 -9.95 4.51 -11.18
C GLY A 87 -9.47 3.43 -10.23
N ALA A 88 -8.47 2.69 -10.67
CA ALA A 88 -7.92 1.58 -9.93
C ALA A 88 -6.63 2.02 -9.24
N TYR A 89 -6.58 1.79 -7.94
CA TYR A 89 -5.40 2.09 -7.12
C TYR A 89 -4.90 0.78 -6.55
N THR A 90 -3.64 0.46 -6.82
CA THR A 90 -3.06 -0.81 -6.40
C THR A 90 -1.98 -0.55 -5.37
N CYS A 91 -2.07 -1.24 -4.25
CA CYS A 91 -1.06 -1.23 -3.23
C CYS A 91 -0.16 -2.44 -3.46
N ASP A 92 1.14 -2.19 -3.63
CA ASP A 92 2.14 -3.24 -3.75
C ASP A 92 2.93 -3.29 -2.45
N ALA A 93 2.98 -4.45 -1.82
CA ALA A 93 3.78 -4.64 -0.61
C ALA A 93 4.87 -5.65 -0.93
N GLU A 94 6.10 -5.32 -0.59
CA GLU A 94 7.23 -6.16 -0.95
C GLU A 94 8.23 -6.24 0.18
N ASN A 95 8.76 -7.43 0.42
CA ASN A 95 9.91 -7.63 1.26
C ASN A 95 10.74 -8.76 0.68
N LEU A 96 11.75 -9.20 1.43
CA LEU A 96 12.63 -10.26 0.93
C LEU A 96 11.90 -11.59 0.76
N GLY A 97 10.75 -11.75 1.37
CA GLY A 97 9.99 -12.99 1.28
C GLY A 97 9.00 -13.03 0.14
N GLY A 98 8.73 -11.91 -0.53
CA GLY A 98 7.80 -11.91 -1.64
C GLY A 98 7.09 -10.60 -1.84
N ILE A 99 6.00 -10.67 -2.60
CA ILE A 99 5.20 -9.51 -2.99
C ILE A 99 3.72 -9.84 -2.80
N ALA A 100 2.97 -8.86 -2.34
CA ALA A 100 1.52 -8.95 -2.29
C ALA A 100 0.93 -7.69 -2.88
N GLN A 101 -0.23 -7.81 -3.51
CA GLN A 101 -0.88 -6.68 -4.16
C GLN A 101 -2.36 -6.69 -3.85
N LYS A 102 -2.92 -5.50 -3.77
CA LYS A 102 -4.37 -5.34 -3.59
C LYS A 102 -4.80 -4.12 -4.38
N THR A 103 -5.84 -4.29 -5.19
CA THR A 103 -6.38 -3.20 -5.99
C THR A 103 -7.68 -2.71 -5.39
N TYR A 104 -7.78 -1.40 -5.27
CA TYR A 104 -8.97 -0.72 -4.78
C TYR A 104 -9.55 0.07 -5.93
N TYR A 105 -10.87 0.05 -6.04
CA TYR A 105 -11.54 0.80 -7.11
C TYR A 105 -12.24 1.99 -6.49
N LEU A 106 -11.89 3.16 -6.97
CA LEU A 106 -12.47 4.40 -6.48
C LEU A 106 -13.48 4.91 -7.50
N TYR A 107 -14.71 5.05 -7.06
CA TYR A 107 -15.75 5.69 -7.83
C TYR A 107 -15.96 7.07 -7.27
N VAL A 108 -16.30 8.02 -8.12
CA VAL A 108 -16.48 9.39 -7.69
C VAL A 108 -17.89 9.83 -8.03
N ASN A 109 -18.59 10.30 -7.00
CA ASN A 109 -19.91 10.86 -7.18
C ASN A 109 -19.76 12.30 -7.62
N CYS A 110 -20.28 12.62 -8.76
CA CYS A 110 -20.10 13.91 -9.38
C CYS A 110 -21.16 14.94 -9.04
N ASN A 111 -22.06 14.61 -8.17
CA ASN A 111 -23.12 15.59 -7.85
C ASN A 111 -22.68 16.63 -6.89
#